data_823a16dfbdb95c68bed9a68f3bc565e0
#
_entry.id   823a16dfbdb95c68bed9a68f3bc565e0
#
_cell.length_a   1.000
_cell.length_b   1.000
_cell.length_c   1.000
_cell.angle_alpha   90.00
_cell.angle_beta   90.00
_cell.angle_gamma   90.00
#
_symmetry.space_group_name_H-M   'P 1'
#
loop_
_entity.id
_entity.type
_entity.pdbx_description
1 polymer ?
#
loop_
_entity_poly.entity_id
_entity_poly.type
_entity_poly.pdbx_seq_one_letter_code
_entity_poly.pdbx_strand_id
1 'polypeptide(L)'
;MERSEAEAIYDSGREACVEFLMRLMDRQLRLEERLHALEQKALPSSGNSSSPPSADVPKTRQQRRALAREKAKELLKKDGEKRRAGAQPGHPGSGRGLLPEDQMQEIAHHYPDECSGCGREFTDSEKVPRHRPGRHQVAELPPTAVVYTEHRTHRLRCPGCRKRTRAILGTVGESAFGPGLQAAVVALTARNRISRRDMSELLSELFGVRVSVGAIDQICQRTSGLLAGPHERLTSQVLGSAAINVDETGWFLAGENRTMWTAATQTAAIFRIVEDRHRDRLQELLGAEFSGIVTSDRWWAYDLLDPEQRQACWSHLQRDFRFHSEGLAAQQQFGDAGLALTRRLFAIWHAFAEHKNRRRLAREMKPVKNELRTLLEHAGNGSKRHRLHRRFATNLLKLWPALWTFITVPGVTPTNNAAERALRGPVIHRKLSYGNQSDDGERFTERSLSASITCRLQHRSLLTYLCDLLTAHQTSGALPALL
;
A
#
# COMPACT_ATOMS: atom_id res chain seq x y z
N MET A 1 -15.63 -36.45 -39.43
CA MET A 1 -15.97 -37.85 -39.79
C MET A 1 -16.97 -37.79 -40.91
N GLU A 2 -16.61 -38.29 -42.05
CA GLU A 2 -17.51 -38.40 -43.17
C GLU A 2 -18.42 -39.60 -43.02
N ARG A 3 -19.57 -39.60 -43.74
CA ARG A 3 -20.59 -40.66 -43.63
C ARG A 3 -20.03 -42.04 -43.98
N SER A 4 -19.13 -42.10 -44.97
CA SER A 4 -18.46 -43.32 -45.38
C SER A 4 -17.56 -43.93 -44.30
N GLU A 5 -16.89 -43.07 -43.49
CA GLU A 5 -16.09 -43.54 -42.32
C GLU A 5 -16.97 -44.11 -41.22
N ALA A 6 -18.15 -43.48 -41.00
CA ALA A 6 -19.10 -43.95 -40.00
C ALA A 6 -19.74 -45.30 -40.39
N GLU A 7 -20.05 -45.47 -41.68
CA GLU A 7 -20.58 -46.71 -42.25
C GLU A 7 -19.54 -47.87 -42.13
N ALA A 8 -18.24 -47.58 -42.41
CA ALA A 8 -17.16 -48.56 -42.24
C ALA A 8 -16.96 -49.02 -40.78
N ILE A 9 -17.15 -48.10 -39.81
CA ILE A 9 -17.10 -48.47 -38.40
C ILE A 9 -18.30 -49.30 -37.98
N TYR A 10 -19.49 -48.98 -38.50
CA TYR A 10 -20.73 -49.73 -38.28
C TYR A 10 -20.61 -51.16 -38.80
N ASP A 11 -20.10 -51.32 -40.01
CA ASP A 11 -19.87 -52.62 -40.66
C ASP A 11 -18.82 -53.49 -39.96
N SER A 12 -17.92 -52.88 -39.18
CA SER A 12 -16.93 -53.57 -38.34
C SER A 12 -17.50 -54.20 -37.08
N GLY A 13 -18.80 -54.02 -36.82
CA GLY A 13 -19.54 -54.69 -35.76
C GLY A 13 -19.72 -53.86 -34.47
N ARG A 14 -20.56 -54.42 -33.57
CA ARG A 14 -21.02 -53.70 -32.36
C ARG A 14 -19.87 -53.28 -31.43
N GLU A 15 -18.85 -54.09 -31.25
CA GLU A 15 -17.71 -53.79 -30.36
C GLU A 15 -16.89 -52.60 -30.90
N ALA A 16 -16.64 -52.59 -32.21
CA ALA A 16 -15.94 -51.47 -32.87
C ALA A 16 -16.71 -50.14 -32.75
N CYS A 17 -18.05 -50.17 -32.87
CA CYS A 17 -18.88 -48.99 -32.65
C CYS A 17 -18.82 -48.50 -31.19
N VAL A 18 -18.89 -49.39 -30.22
CA VAL A 18 -18.82 -49.06 -28.79
C VAL A 18 -17.45 -48.46 -28.45
N GLU A 19 -16.37 -49.09 -28.92
CA GLU A 19 -15.01 -48.57 -28.67
C GLU A 19 -14.81 -47.19 -29.32
N PHE A 20 -15.31 -46.97 -30.51
CA PHE A 20 -15.27 -45.67 -31.18
C PHE A 20 -16.05 -44.61 -30.42
N LEU A 21 -17.27 -44.92 -29.97
CA LEU A 21 -18.07 -43.99 -29.15
C LEU A 21 -17.38 -43.65 -27.85
N MET A 22 -16.78 -44.62 -27.15
CA MET A 22 -16.03 -44.40 -25.92
C MET A 22 -14.82 -43.48 -26.16
N ARG A 23 -14.08 -43.66 -27.25
CA ARG A 23 -12.97 -42.75 -27.65
C ARG A 23 -13.45 -41.35 -27.99
N LEU A 24 -14.61 -41.24 -28.64
CA LEU A 24 -15.21 -39.92 -28.93
C LEU A 24 -15.63 -39.22 -27.66
N MET A 25 -16.27 -39.90 -26.72
CA MET A 25 -16.68 -39.32 -25.43
C MET A 25 -15.47 -38.92 -24.61
N ASP A 26 -14.41 -39.73 -24.53
CA ASP A 26 -13.17 -39.38 -23.83
C ASP A 26 -12.48 -38.16 -24.47
N ARG A 27 -12.47 -38.06 -25.80
CA ARG A 27 -11.96 -36.90 -26.53
C ARG A 27 -12.80 -35.66 -26.27
N GLN A 28 -14.13 -35.77 -26.23
CA GLN A 28 -15.03 -34.67 -25.92
C GLN A 28 -14.81 -34.18 -24.49
N LEU A 29 -14.75 -35.04 -23.51
CA LEU A 29 -14.44 -34.71 -22.12
C LEU A 29 -13.10 -33.97 -21.99
N ARG A 30 -12.06 -34.45 -22.64
CA ARG A 30 -10.75 -33.75 -22.65
C ARG A 30 -10.80 -32.40 -23.32
N LEU A 31 -11.63 -32.20 -24.36
CA LEU A 31 -11.81 -30.93 -25.03
C LEU A 31 -12.59 -29.95 -24.14
N GLU A 32 -13.62 -30.44 -23.44
CA GLU A 32 -14.40 -29.64 -22.48
C GLU A 32 -13.55 -29.21 -21.28
N GLU A 33 -12.74 -30.12 -20.70
CA GLU A 33 -11.78 -29.76 -19.65
C GLU A 33 -10.74 -28.72 -20.12
N ARG A 34 -10.27 -28.87 -21.35
CA ARG A 34 -9.30 -27.95 -21.95
C ARG A 34 -9.93 -26.60 -22.26
N LEU A 35 -11.19 -26.58 -22.74
CA LEU A 35 -11.97 -25.37 -22.96
C LEU A 35 -12.22 -24.65 -21.63
N HIS A 36 -12.66 -25.35 -20.61
CA HIS A 36 -12.87 -24.80 -19.26
C HIS A 36 -11.58 -24.24 -18.66
N ALA A 37 -10.45 -24.93 -18.81
CA ALA A 37 -9.15 -24.46 -18.38
C ALA A 37 -8.70 -23.18 -19.13
N LEU A 38 -9.03 -23.06 -20.42
CA LEU A 38 -8.75 -21.88 -21.25
C LEU A 38 -9.67 -20.71 -20.87
N GLU A 39 -10.95 -20.98 -20.63
CA GLU A 39 -11.91 -19.98 -20.15
C GLU A 39 -11.50 -19.41 -18.78
N GLN A 40 -11.06 -20.26 -17.85
CA GLN A 40 -10.53 -19.81 -16.55
C GLN A 40 -9.26 -18.96 -16.67
N LYS A 41 -8.39 -19.26 -17.65
CA LYS A 41 -7.20 -18.45 -17.95
C LYS A 41 -7.56 -17.13 -18.63
N ALA A 42 -8.63 -17.09 -19.41
CA ALA A 42 -9.09 -15.91 -20.15
C ALA A 42 -9.85 -14.89 -19.28
N LEU A 43 -10.17 -15.21 -18.01
CA LEU A 43 -10.84 -14.29 -17.11
C LEU A 43 -9.87 -13.26 -16.55
N PRO A 44 -10.23 -11.96 -16.54
CA PRO A 44 -9.44 -10.94 -15.86
C PRO A 44 -9.33 -11.24 -14.37
N SER A 45 -8.11 -11.13 -13.82
CA SER A 45 -7.84 -11.27 -12.39
C SER A 45 -6.91 -10.14 -11.93
N SER A 46 -6.77 -9.95 -10.64
CA SER A 46 -5.82 -8.97 -10.09
C SER A 46 -4.36 -9.27 -10.43
N GLY A 47 -4.06 -10.49 -10.86
CA GLY A 47 -2.72 -10.90 -11.29
C GLY A 47 -2.40 -10.57 -12.74
N ASN A 48 -3.40 -10.52 -13.61
CA ASN A 48 -3.25 -10.33 -15.07
C ASN A 48 -4.04 -9.15 -15.65
N SER A 49 -4.74 -8.40 -14.84
CA SER A 49 -5.52 -7.23 -15.27
C SER A 49 -5.48 -6.13 -14.20
N SER A 50 -6.09 -4.98 -14.49
CA SER A 50 -6.29 -3.88 -13.55
C SER A 50 -7.39 -4.14 -12.52
N SER A 51 -8.02 -5.33 -12.52
CA SER A 51 -9.07 -5.68 -11.56
C SER A 51 -8.51 -5.71 -10.12
N PRO A 52 -9.23 -5.14 -9.15
CA PRO A 52 -8.78 -5.19 -7.76
C PRO A 52 -8.82 -6.63 -7.21
N PRO A 53 -7.96 -7.00 -6.25
CA PRO A 53 -7.94 -8.35 -5.66
C PRO A 53 -9.28 -8.78 -5.03
N SER A 54 -10.14 -7.82 -4.67
CA SER A 54 -11.49 -8.07 -4.17
C SER A 54 -12.48 -8.55 -5.25
N ALA A 55 -12.17 -8.33 -6.52
CA ALA A 55 -12.96 -8.79 -7.66
C ALA A 55 -12.54 -10.20 -8.15
N ASP A 56 -11.44 -10.74 -7.62
CA ASP A 56 -11.03 -12.12 -7.93
C ASP A 56 -12.06 -13.10 -7.38
N VAL A 57 -12.43 -14.10 -8.20
CA VAL A 57 -13.30 -15.20 -7.74
C VAL A 57 -12.63 -15.90 -6.55
N PRO A 58 -13.33 -16.07 -5.41
CA PRO A 58 -12.77 -16.75 -4.25
C PRO A 58 -12.33 -18.16 -4.58
N LYS A 59 -11.02 -18.43 -4.52
CA LYS A 59 -10.48 -19.76 -4.77
C LYS A 59 -10.67 -20.65 -3.54
N THR A 60 -11.14 -21.86 -3.72
CA THR A 60 -11.23 -22.85 -2.65
C THR A 60 -9.84 -23.16 -2.07
N ARG A 61 -9.77 -23.70 -0.85
CA ARG A 61 -8.50 -24.12 -0.21
C ARG A 61 -7.73 -25.13 -1.07
N GLN A 62 -8.44 -26.01 -1.77
CA GLN A 62 -7.88 -26.99 -2.68
C GLN A 62 -7.26 -26.35 -3.92
N GLN A 63 -7.96 -25.42 -4.55
CA GLN A 63 -7.46 -24.66 -5.70
C GLN A 63 -6.23 -23.80 -5.34
N ARG A 64 -6.21 -23.19 -4.15
CA ARG A 64 -5.03 -22.45 -3.67
C ARG A 64 -3.82 -23.33 -3.48
N ARG A 65 -4.00 -24.55 -2.95
CA ARG A 65 -2.93 -25.54 -2.80
C ARG A 65 -2.43 -26.07 -4.15
N ALA A 66 -3.33 -26.32 -5.11
CA ALA A 66 -2.97 -26.76 -6.46
C ALA A 66 -2.13 -25.67 -7.19
N LEU A 67 -2.58 -24.40 -7.18
CA LEU A 67 -1.86 -23.28 -7.75
C LEU A 67 -0.49 -23.04 -7.09
N ALA A 68 -0.40 -23.20 -5.77
CA ALA A 68 0.89 -23.11 -5.07
C ALA A 68 1.86 -24.21 -5.50
N ARG A 69 1.38 -25.44 -5.72
CA ARG A 69 2.17 -26.57 -6.24
C ARG A 69 2.59 -26.34 -7.69
N GLU A 70 1.72 -25.79 -8.52
CA GLU A 70 2.00 -25.49 -9.92
C GLU A 70 3.02 -24.36 -10.06
N LYS A 71 2.87 -23.27 -9.31
CA LYS A 71 3.88 -22.21 -9.19
C LYS A 71 5.23 -22.72 -8.69
N ALA A 72 5.22 -23.62 -7.70
CA ALA A 72 6.45 -24.25 -7.22
C ALA A 72 7.11 -25.14 -8.31
N LYS A 73 6.33 -25.86 -9.12
CA LYS A 73 6.83 -26.62 -10.26
C LYS A 73 7.36 -25.74 -11.41
N GLU A 74 6.69 -24.61 -11.68
CA GLU A 74 7.16 -23.63 -12.69
C GLU A 74 8.45 -22.93 -12.25
N LEU A 75 8.55 -22.57 -10.99
CA LEU A 75 9.78 -22.06 -10.39
C LEU A 75 10.92 -23.09 -10.46
N LEU A 76 10.60 -24.38 -10.27
CA LEU A 76 11.55 -25.49 -10.42
C LEU A 76 12.01 -25.72 -11.87
N LYS A 77 11.20 -25.36 -12.87
CA LYS A 77 11.55 -25.47 -14.29
C LYS A 77 12.34 -24.27 -14.84
N LYS A 78 12.19 -23.09 -14.21
CA LYS A 78 12.83 -21.83 -14.64
C LYS A 78 14.20 -21.59 -14.02
N ASP A 79 14.57 -22.29 -12.96
CA ASP A 79 15.80 -22.02 -12.22
C ASP A 79 16.79 -23.18 -12.29
N GLY A 80 17.87 -22.96 -13.06
CA GLY A 80 19.13 -23.65 -12.81
C GLY A 80 19.79 -23.24 -11.48
N GLU A 81 19.33 -22.17 -10.83
CA GLU A 81 19.78 -21.76 -9.49
C GLU A 81 18.59 -21.30 -8.63
N LYS A 82 18.21 -22.18 -7.70
CA LYS A 82 17.20 -21.86 -6.68
C LYS A 82 17.72 -20.74 -5.78
N ARG A 83 17.15 -19.55 -5.87
CA ARG A 83 17.27 -18.57 -4.79
C ARG A 83 16.56 -19.12 -3.55
N ARG A 84 17.30 -19.40 -2.48
CA ARG A 84 16.72 -19.82 -1.19
C ARG A 84 15.86 -18.69 -0.64
N ALA A 85 14.76 -19.03 0.04
CA ALA A 85 13.99 -18.06 0.79
C ALA A 85 14.89 -17.46 1.89
N GLY A 86 14.97 -16.12 1.96
CA GLY A 86 15.83 -15.41 2.89
C GLY A 86 16.92 -14.58 2.20
N ALA A 87 17.87 -14.10 2.98
CA ALA A 87 18.99 -13.31 2.47
C ALA A 87 19.86 -14.15 1.52
N GLN A 88 20.16 -13.61 0.35
CA GLN A 88 21.02 -14.26 -0.64
C GLN A 88 22.49 -14.18 -0.22
N PRO A 89 23.38 -15.09 -0.69
CA PRO A 89 24.82 -14.96 -0.48
C PRO A 89 25.30 -13.56 -0.93
N GLY A 90 26.03 -12.88 -0.06
CA GLY A 90 26.49 -11.49 -0.31
C GLY A 90 25.51 -10.39 0.09
N HIS A 91 24.30 -10.72 0.57
CA HIS A 91 23.40 -9.72 1.13
C HIS A 91 24.01 -9.17 2.43
N PRO A 92 24.26 -7.86 2.54
CA PRO A 92 24.70 -7.29 3.81
C PRO A 92 23.63 -7.53 4.85
N GLY A 93 23.95 -8.28 5.90
CA GLY A 93 23.01 -8.55 6.99
C GLY A 93 22.48 -7.24 7.57
N SER A 94 21.19 -7.15 7.79
CA SER A 94 20.58 -6.01 8.50
C SER A 94 20.59 -6.23 10.01
N GLY A 95 21.74 -6.66 10.55
CA GLY A 95 21.93 -6.77 11.99
C GLY A 95 21.96 -5.37 12.65
N ARG A 96 21.50 -5.29 13.90
CA ARG A 96 21.70 -4.08 14.70
C ARG A 96 23.20 -3.87 14.89
N GLY A 97 23.74 -2.72 14.46
CA GLY A 97 25.12 -2.33 14.78
C GLY A 97 25.33 -2.21 16.29
N LEU A 98 26.53 -2.52 16.75
CA LEU A 98 26.87 -2.30 18.15
C LEU A 98 26.85 -0.80 18.46
N LEU A 99 26.19 -0.44 19.55
CA LEU A 99 26.20 0.93 20.06
C LEU A 99 27.55 1.25 20.72
N PRO A 100 27.97 2.53 20.70
CA PRO A 100 29.13 3.00 21.47
C PRO A 100 28.99 2.74 22.98
N GLU A 101 30.10 2.67 23.69
CA GLU A 101 30.10 2.34 25.13
C GLU A 101 29.44 3.43 25.99
N ASP A 102 29.54 4.70 25.57
CA ASP A 102 28.88 5.84 26.19
C ASP A 102 27.33 5.81 26.15
N GLN A 103 26.78 4.94 25.31
CA GLN A 103 25.33 4.72 25.24
C GLN A 103 24.85 3.48 26.01
N MET A 104 25.76 2.80 26.72
CA MET A 104 25.42 1.66 27.57
C MET A 104 25.06 2.12 28.99
N GLN A 105 23.96 1.59 29.52
CA GLN A 105 23.57 1.82 30.92
C GLN A 105 24.48 1.04 31.87
N GLU A 106 24.91 -0.17 31.46
CA GLU A 106 25.73 -1.06 32.21
C GLU A 106 26.67 -1.84 31.28
N ILE A 107 27.91 -2.05 31.71
CA ILE A 107 28.89 -2.91 31.03
C ILE A 107 29.27 -4.00 32.01
N ALA A 108 28.77 -5.21 31.83
CA ALA A 108 29.13 -6.37 32.59
C ALA A 108 30.33 -7.10 31.97
N HIS A 109 31.37 -7.33 32.75
CA HIS A 109 32.55 -8.06 32.31
C HIS A 109 32.46 -9.52 32.74
N HIS A 110 32.55 -10.43 31.78
CA HIS A 110 32.53 -11.87 32.00
C HIS A 110 33.92 -12.46 31.71
N TYR A 111 34.45 -13.17 32.65
CA TYR A 111 35.72 -13.88 32.54
C TYR A 111 35.49 -15.39 32.70
N PRO A 112 36.30 -16.24 32.05
CA PRO A 112 36.24 -17.66 32.31
C PRO A 112 36.71 -17.96 33.73
N ASP A 113 36.05 -18.87 34.40
CA ASP A 113 36.44 -19.28 35.77
C ASP A 113 37.61 -20.26 35.74
N GLU A 114 37.67 -21.11 34.71
CA GLU A 114 38.69 -22.13 34.54
C GLU A 114 39.26 -22.18 33.11
N CYS A 115 40.46 -22.72 32.99
CA CYS A 115 41.13 -22.93 31.72
C CYS A 115 40.50 -24.12 30.97
N SER A 116 39.99 -23.92 29.78
CA SER A 116 39.38 -24.98 28.95
C SER A 116 40.39 -26.07 28.49
N GLY A 117 41.68 -25.86 28.66
CA GLY A 117 42.72 -26.83 28.28
C GLY A 117 43.22 -27.72 29.43
N CYS A 118 43.31 -27.20 30.67
CA CYS A 118 43.86 -27.95 31.80
C CYS A 118 42.96 -27.89 33.06
N GLY A 119 41.84 -27.21 33.07
CA GLY A 119 40.90 -27.16 34.20
C GLY A 119 41.40 -26.29 35.40
N ARG A 120 42.53 -25.58 35.29
CA ARG A 120 43.02 -24.71 36.37
C ARG A 120 42.10 -23.49 36.49
N GLU A 121 41.70 -23.19 37.73
CA GLU A 121 40.94 -21.96 38.04
C GLU A 121 41.78 -20.70 37.84
N PHE A 122 41.14 -19.62 37.31
CA PHE A 122 41.75 -18.30 37.22
C PHE A 122 41.51 -17.50 38.49
N THR A 123 42.58 -16.90 39.00
CA THR A 123 42.48 -15.96 40.13
C THR A 123 42.02 -14.59 39.65
N ASP A 124 41.47 -13.77 40.54
CA ASP A 124 40.96 -12.44 40.20
C ASP A 124 42.07 -11.51 39.65
N SER A 125 43.32 -11.70 40.08
CA SER A 125 44.47 -10.97 39.53
C SER A 125 44.84 -11.35 38.09
N GLU A 126 44.41 -12.52 37.62
CA GLU A 126 44.61 -13.01 36.25
C GLU A 126 43.46 -12.60 35.30
N LYS A 127 42.29 -12.24 35.85
CA LYS A 127 41.10 -11.77 35.11
C LYS A 127 41.31 -10.34 34.61
N VAL A 128 42.41 -10.07 33.94
CA VAL A 128 42.75 -8.75 33.36
C VAL A 128 42.57 -8.77 31.85
N PRO A 129 41.81 -7.83 31.26
CA PRO A 129 41.59 -7.79 29.83
C PRO A 129 42.91 -7.44 29.08
N ARG A 130 43.52 -8.42 28.44
CA ARG A 130 44.73 -8.25 27.62
C ARG A 130 44.42 -8.09 26.13
N HIS A 131 43.19 -8.40 25.72
CA HIS A 131 42.70 -8.33 24.34
C HIS A 131 41.37 -7.60 24.29
N ARG A 132 40.99 -7.10 23.12
CA ARG A 132 39.65 -6.53 22.92
C ARG A 132 38.59 -7.59 23.22
N PRO A 133 37.65 -7.35 24.14
CA PRO A 133 36.61 -8.31 24.48
C PRO A 133 35.66 -8.53 23.33
N GLY A 134 35.13 -9.73 23.22
CA GLY A 134 33.94 -9.97 22.41
C GLY A 134 32.78 -9.15 22.98
N ARG A 135 32.06 -8.43 22.14
CA ARG A 135 30.94 -7.57 22.57
C ARG A 135 29.61 -8.20 22.21
N HIS A 136 28.75 -8.36 23.21
CA HIS A 136 27.37 -8.78 23.05
C HIS A 136 26.47 -7.76 23.76
N GLN A 137 25.48 -7.20 23.06
CA GLN A 137 24.60 -6.16 23.61
C GLN A 137 23.17 -6.65 23.61
N VAL A 138 22.55 -6.67 24.77
CA VAL A 138 21.14 -6.96 24.98
C VAL A 138 20.39 -5.64 25.13
N ALA A 139 19.29 -5.47 24.39
CA ALA A 139 18.39 -4.35 24.57
C ALA A 139 17.16 -4.84 25.34
N GLU A 140 16.88 -4.21 26.46
CA GLU A 140 15.71 -4.50 27.30
C GLU A 140 14.81 -3.27 27.35
N LEU A 141 13.50 -3.49 27.50
CA LEU A 141 12.53 -2.41 27.76
C LEU A 141 12.51 -2.14 29.27
N PRO A 142 12.86 -0.92 29.71
CA PRO A 142 12.71 -0.59 31.12
C PRO A 142 11.23 -0.59 31.49
N PRO A 143 10.87 -0.82 32.76
CA PRO A 143 9.50 -0.64 33.23
C PRO A 143 9.01 0.76 32.90
N THR A 144 7.99 0.87 32.04
CA THR A 144 7.49 2.17 31.58
C THR A 144 6.48 2.67 32.62
N ALA A 145 6.87 3.59 33.48
CA ALA A 145 5.98 4.23 34.43
C ALA A 145 5.35 5.48 33.83
N VAL A 146 4.03 5.64 34.02
CA VAL A 146 3.35 6.89 33.68
C VAL A 146 3.58 7.92 34.79
N VAL A 147 3.89 9.14 34.39
CA VAL A 147 4.08 10.25 35.31
C VAL A 147 2.73 10.89 35.61
N TYR A 148 2.34 10.92 36.86
CA TYR A 148 1.13 11.59 37.33
C TYR A 148 1.52 12.94 37.95
N THR A 149 0.85 14.02 37.46
CA THR A 149 0.97 15.36 38.02
C THR A 149 -0.35 15.79 38.62
N GLU A 150 -0.40 16.09 39.92
CA GLU A 150 -1.59 16.58 40.62
C GLU A 150 -1.59 18.13 40.62
N HIS A 151 -2.67 18.73 40.10
CA HIS A 151 -2.90 20.16 40.12
C HIS A 151 -3.98 20.51 41.15
N ARG A 152 -3.62 21.26 42.20
CA ARG A 152 -4.52 21.68 43.27
C ARG A 152 -4.94 23.13 43.07
N THR A 153 -6.22 23.39 42.85
CA THR A 153 -6.78 24.75 42.74
C THR A 153 -7.34 25.19 44.08
N HIS A 154 -6.79 26.26 44.61
CA HIS A 154 -7.24 26.85 45.87
C HIS A 154 -8.25 27.97 45.64
N ARG A 155 -9.14 28.16 46.62
CA ARG A 155 -10.08 29.27 46.66
C ARG A 155 -9.66 30.21 47.78
N LEU A 156 -9.39 31.46 47.42
CA LEU A 156 -9.03 32.51 48.38
C LEU A 156 -10.20 33.48 48.55
N ARG A 157 -10.34 34.03 49.77
CA ARG A 157 -11.27 35.11 50.04
C ARG A 157 -10.52 36.43 50.03
N CYS A 158 -10.95 37.38 49.21
CA CYS A 158 -10.36 38.71 49.15
C CYS A 158 -10.57 39.44 50.48
N PRO A 159 -9.55 39.96 51.15
CA PRO A 159 -9.69 40.73 52.39
C PRO A 159 -10.42 42.07 52.18
N GLY A 160 -10.29 42.68 50.98
CA GLY A 160 -10.94 43.93 50.68
C GLY A 160 -12.43 43.84 50.38
N CYS A 161 -12.84 43.01 49.40
CA CYS A 161 -14.24 42.92 48.97
C CYS A 161 -14.94 41.61 49.49
N ARG A 162 -14.25 40.75 50.21
CA ARG A 162 -14.72 39.47 50.74
C ARG A 162 -15.14 38.43 49.68
N LYS A 163 -15.01 38.73 48.38
CA LYS A 163 -15.32 37.82 47.28
C LYS A 163 -14.39 36.58 47.31
N ARG A 164 -14.95 35.40 47.09
CA ARG A 164 -14.19 34.16 46.96
C ARG A 164 -13.79 33.97 45.48
N THR A 165 -12.50 33.82 45.21
CA THR A 165 -11.96 33.61 43.89
C THR A 165 -11.22 32.26 43.88
N ARG A 166 -11.49 31.43 42.88
CA ARG A 166 -10.80 30.13 42.66
C ARG A 166 -9.71 30.34 41.63
N ALA A 167 -8.58 29.65 41.82
CA ALA A 167 -7.53 29.58 40.78
C ALA A 167 -8.05 28.88 39.55
N ILE A 168 -7.60 29.32 38.36
CA ILE A 168 -7.87 28.70 37.05
C ILE A 168 -6.64 27.90 36.68
N LEU A 169 -6.84 26.68 36.15
CA LEU A 169 -5.74 25.80 35.76
C LEU A 169 -4.96 26.30 34.51
N GLY A 170 -5.47 27.32 33.83
CA GLY A 170 -4.77 27.94 32.70
C GLY A 170 -4.36 26.96 31.60
N THR A 171 -3.06 26.70 31.51
CA THR A 171 -2.45 25.85 30.45
C THR A 171 -2.53 24.35 30.71
N VAL A 172 -3.17 23.90 31.81
CA VAL A 172 -3.21 22.45 32.13
C VAL A 172 -4.20 21.68 31.28
N GLY A 173 -5.15 22.34 30.64
CA GLY A 173 -6.19 21.69 29.85
C GLY A 173 -7.21 20.91 30.69
N GLU A 174 -8.35 20.56 30.09
CA GLU A 174 -9.46 19.89 30.78
C GLU A 174 -9.34 18.35 30.81
N SER A 175 -8.42 17.77 30.00
CA SER A 175 -8.25 16.34 29.89
C SER A 175 -7.46 15.78 31.06
N ALA A 176 -7.93 14.65 31.64
CA ALA A 176 -7.16 13.88 32.60
C ALA A 176 -5.94 13.17 31.99
N PHE A 177 -5.78 13.23 30.68
CA PHE A 177 -4.69 12.59 29.94
C PHE A 177 -3.83 13.65 29.28
N GLY A 178 -2.51 13.60 29.48
CA GLY A 178 -1.57 14.53 28.90
C GLY A 178 -1.41 14.37 27.38
N PRO A 179 -0.85 15.37 26.67
CA PRO A 179 -0.70 15.37 25.21
C PRO A 179 0.03 14.13 24.67
N GLY A 180 1.07 13.66 25.36
CA GLY A 180 1.84 12.49 24.94
C GLY A 180 1.01 11.21 24.92
N LEU A 181 0.19 10.97 25.95
CA LEU A 181 -0.70 9.80 26.02
C LEU A 181 -1.81 9.90 24.96
N GLN A 182 -2.42 11.07 24.80
CA GLN A 182 -3.42 11.29 23.76
C GLN A 182 -2.83 11.07 22.35
N ALA A 183 -1.61 11.57 22.09
CA ALA A 183 -0.90 11.37 20.83
C ALA A 183 -0.60 9.89 20.58
N ALA A 184 -0.21 9.13 21.60
CA ALA A 184 0.02 7.69 21.49
C ALA A 184 -1.27 6.95 21.12
N VAL A 185 -2.39 7.24 21.77
CA VAL A 185 -3.71 6.67 21.46
C VAL A 185 -4.05 6.90 19.97
N VAL A 186 -3.95 8.13 19.50
CA VAL A 186 -4.29 8.47 18.10
C VAL A 186 -3.33 7.83 17.10
N ALA A 187 -2.02 7.86 17.38
CA ALA A 187 -1.01 7.28 16.49
C ALA A 187 -1.18 5.75 16.36
N LEU A 188 -1.39 5.06 17.47
CA LEU A 188 -1.58 3.61 17.50
C LEU A 188 -2.90 3.20 16.83
N THR A 189 -3.97 3.97 17.04
CA THR A 189 -5.25 3.74 16.37
C THR A 189 -5.14 3.97 14.85
N ALA A 190 -4.63 5.12 14.42
CA ALA A 190 -4.60 5.50 13.01
C ALA A 190 -3.55 4.71 12.20
N ARG A 191 -2.33 4.59 12.70
CA ARG A 191 -1.21 3.95 11.99
C ARG A 191 -1.19 2.44 12.18
N ASN A 192 -1.40 1.97 13.42
CA ASN A 192 -1.27 0.57 13.79
C ASN A 192 -2.61 -0.17 13.79
N ARG A 193 -3.73 0.56 13.65
CA ARG A 193 -5.09 0.00 13.50
C ARG A 193 -5.56 -0.77 14.72
N ILE A 194 -5.10 -0.34 15.91
CA ILE A 194 -5.52 -0.92 17.18
C ILE A 194 -6.96 -0.49 17.46
N SER A 195 -7.83 -1.43 17.81
CA SER A 195 -9.21 -1.13 18.15
C SER A 195 -9.30 -0.32 19.46
N ARG A 196 -10.44 0.34 19.71
CA ARG A 196 -10.65 1.09 20.95
C ARG A 196 -10.55 0.20 22.20
N ARG A 197 -11.00 -1.06 22.10
CA ARG A 197 -10.95 -2.04 23.20
C ARG A 197 -9.54 -2.52 23.44
N ASP A 198 -8.86 -2.99 22.38
CA ASP A 198 -7.46 -3.43 22.48
C ASP A 198 -6.55 -2.30 22.95
N MET A 199 -6.86 -1.05 22.60
CA MET A 199 -6.13 0.13 23.10
C MET A 199 -6.28 0.29 24.63
N SER A 200 -7.48 0.10 25.16
CA SER A 200 -7.73 0.15 26.62
C SER A 200 -6.92 -0.93 27.34
N GLU A 201 -6.89 -2.14 26.82
CA GLU A 201 -6.12 -3.26 27.36
C GLU A 201 -4.62 -2.99 27.29
N LEU A 202 -4.13 -2.58 26.10
CA LEU A 202 -2.72 -2.26 25.88
C LEU A 202 -2.20 -1.18 26.83
N LEU A 203 -2.97 -0.10 27.04
CA LEU A 203 -2.59 0.97 27.97
C LEU A 203 -2.53 0.48 29.41
N SER A 204 -3.45 -0.41 29.80
CA SER A 204 -3.46 -1.02 31.13
C SER A 204 -2.28 -1.97 31.34
N GLU A 205 -1.99 -2.84 30.36
CA GLU A 205 -0.95 -3.87 30.48
C GLU A 205 0.46 -3.30 30.38
N LEU A 206 0.72 -2.42 29.41
CA LEU A 206 2.08 -1.91 29.16
C LEU A 206 2.43 -0.71 30.04
N PHE A 207 1.45 0.11 30.42
CA PHE A 207 1.70 1.39 31.08
C PHE A 207 0.98 1.52 32.43
N GLY A 208 0.18 0.55 32.84
CA GLY A 208 -0.58 0.59 34.09
C GLY A 208 -1.67 1.67 34.14
N VAL A 209 -2.07 2.22 32.98
CA VAL A 209 -3.06 3.32 32.89
C VAL A 209 -4.40 2.81 32.43
N ARG A 210 -5.42 3.02 33.26
CA ARG A 210 -6.80 2.68 32.90
C ARG A 210 -7.44 3.82 32.11
N VAL A 211 -7.71 3.59 30.83
CA VAL A 211 -8.42 4.52 29.94
C VAL A 211 -9.65 3.81 29.41
N SER A 212 -10.84 4.34 29.66
CA SER A 212 -12.07 3.72 29.16
C SER A 212 -12.19 3.85 27.63
N VAL A 213 -12.91 2.93 27.00
CA VAL A 213 -13.20 2.96 25.56
C VAL A 213 -13.82 4.29 25.13
N GLY A 214 -14.74 4.85 25.93
CA GLY A 214 -15.35 6.15 25.69
C GLY A 214 -14.33 7.30 25.74
N ALA A 215 -13.40 7.28 26.71
CA ALA A 215 -12.34 8.28 26.79
C ALA A 215 -11.37 8.19 25.60
N ILE A 216 -11.03 6.99 25.14
CA ILE A 216 -10.23 6.77 23.93
C ILE A 216 -10.93 7.35 22.70
N ASP A 217 -12.23 7.13 22.56
CA ASP A 217 -13.01 7.68 21.46
C ASP A 217 -13.06 9.21 21.51
N GLN A 218 -13.31 9.80 22.67
CA GLN A 218 -13.26 11.26 22.87
C GLN A 218 -11.89 11.87 22.52
N ILE A 219 -10.78 11.20 22.87
CA ILE A 219 -9.43 11.62 22.48
C ILE A 219 -9.31 11.64 20.96
N CYS A 220 -9.78 10.59 20.29
CA CYS A 220 -9.72 10.51 18.82
C CYS A 220 -10.58 11.60 18.16
N GLN A 221 -11.80 11.82 18.62
CA GLN A 221 -12.70 12.84 18.07
C GLN A 221 -12.18 14.27 18.28
N ARG A 222 -11.69 14.58 19.49
CA ARG A 222 -11.06 15.86 19.77
C ARG A 222 -9.85 16.12 18.86
N THR A 223 -8.97 15.12 18.75
CA THR A 223 -7.79 15.24 17.89
C THR A 223 -8.18 15.36 16.41
N SER A 224 -9.26 14.68 15.98
CA SER A 224 -9.81 14.87 14.62
C SER A 224 -10.23 16.33 14.39
N GLY A 225 -10.87 16.96 15.37
CA GLY A 225 -11.22 18.38 15.30
C GLY A 225 -9.99 19.27 15.13
N LEU A 226 -8.93 19.01 15.91
CA LEU A 226 -7.66 19.77 15.81
C LEU A 226 -6.92 19.57 14.49
N LEU A 227 -7.05 18.39 13.88
CA LEU A 227 -6.47 18.08 12.57
C LEU A 227 -7.23 18.74 11.41
N ALA A 228 -8.42 19.30 11.61
CA ALA A 228 -9.23 19.88 10.52
C ALA A 228 -8.46 20.92 9.71
N GLY A 229 -8.00 21.98 10.36
CA GLY A 229 -7.25 23.06 9.70
C GLY A 229 -5.93 22.59 9.05
N PRO A 230 -5.07 21.82 9.73
CA PRO A 230 -3.90 21.22 9.09
C PRO A 230 -4.25 20.32 7.88
N HIS A 231 -5.35 19.56 7.93
CA HIS A 231 -5.80 18.71 6.82
C HIS A 231 -6.30 19.55 5.63
N GLU A 232 -7.04 20.62 5.86
CA GLU A 232 -7.49 21.55 4.80
C GLU A 232 -6.30 22.20 4.09
N ARG A 233 -5.32 22.70 4.84
CA ARG A 233 -4.08 23.25 4.25
C ARG A 233 -3.32 22.20 3.45
N LEU A 234 -3.17 20.99 3.99
CA LEU A 234 -2.55 19.87 3.29
C LEU A 234 -3.28 19.54 1.99
N THR A 235 -4.62 19.55 2.01
CA THR A 235 -5.46 19.29 0.82
C THR A 235 -5.20 20.36 -0.24
N SER A 236 -5.22 21.63 0.13
CA SER A 236 -4.93 22.72 -0.81
C SER A 236 -3.52 22.62 -1.41
N GLN A 237 -2.52 22.23 -0.61
CA GLN A 237 -1.15 22.06 -1.08
C GLN A 237 -0.98 20.86 -2.02
N VAL A 238 -1.61 19.73 -1.72
CA VAL A 238 -1.57 18.53 -2.59
C VAL A 238 -2.26 18.82 -3.91
N LEU A 239 -3.45 19.41 -3.88
CA LEU A 239 -4.22 19.75 -5.09
C LEU A 239 -3.60 20.92 -5.88
N GLY A 240 -2.85 21.81 -5.24
CA GLY A 240 -2.06 22.86 -5.91
C GLY A 240 -0.75 22.37 -6.54
N SER A 241 -0.43 21.04 -6.42
CA SER A 241 0.80 20.48 -6.97
C SER A 241 0.71 20.27 -8.48
N ALA A 242 1.83 20.46 -9.18
CA ALA A 242 1.90 20.28 -10.63
C ALA A 242 1.61 18.83 -11.10
N ALA A 243 1.77 17.85 -10.22
CA ALA A 243 1.49 16.45 -10.51
C ALA A 243 1.08 15.71 -9.23
N ILE A 244 0.00 14.94 -9.32
CA ILE A 244 -0.51 14.09 -8.24
C ILE A 244 -0.79 12.68 -8.76
N ASN A 245 -0.72 11.72 -7.86
CA ASN A 245 -1.17 10.36 -8.07
C ASN A 245 -2.54 10.19 -7.41
N VAL A 246 -3.53 9.70 -8.14
CA VAL A 246 -4.89 9.48 -7.62
C VAL A 246 -5.27 8.03 -7.76
N ASP A 247 -5.91 7.48 -6.74
CA ASP A 247 -6.39 6.10 -6.71
C ASP A 247 -7.55 5.99 -5.72
N GLU A 248 -8.35 4.94 -5.81
CA GLU A 248 -9.49 4.73 -4.94
C GLU A 248 -9.57 3.28 -4.44
N THR A 249 -10.25 3.09 -3.31
CA THR A 249 -10.60 1.77 -2.79
C THR A 249 -11.97 1.79 -2.15
N GLY A 250 -12.69 0.67 -2.22
CA GLY A 250 -13.96 0.55 -1.48
C GLY A 250 -13.75 0.81 0.02
N TRP A 251 -14.75 1.38 0.67
CA TRP A 251 -14.84 1.63 2.10
C TRP A 251 -16.24 1.29 2.61
N PHE A 252 -16.47 1.34 3.92
CA PHE A 252 -17.80 1.09 4.49
C PHE A 252 -18.10 2.09 5.60
N LEU A 253 -19.37 2.53 5.66
CA LEU A 253 -19.94 3.28 6.76
C LEU A 253 -21.17 2.52 7.29
N ALA A 254 -21.12 2.04 8.53
CA ALA A 254 -22.18 1.27 9.15
C ALA A 254 -22.71 0.10 8.29
N GLY A 255 -21.83 -0.52 7.50
CA GLY A 255 -22.15 -1.59 6.56
C GLY A 255 -22.53 -1.14 5.15
N GLU A 256 -22.80 0.14 4.93
CA GLU A 256 -23.07 0.71 3.62
C GLU A 256 -21.78 0.91 2.81
N ASN A 257 -21.86 0.73 1.49
CA ASN A 257 -20.75 0.96 0.60
C ASN A 257 -20.35 2.43 0.54
N ARG A 258 -19.08 2.69 0.69
CA ARG A 258 -18.40 3.97 0.50
C ARG A 258 -17.18 3.78 -0.40
N THR A 259 -16.58 4.86 -0.81
CA THR A 259 -15.31 4.86 -1.54
C THR A 259 -14.32 5.81 -0.87
N MET A 260 -13.14 5.31 -0.59
CA MET A 260 -12.02 6.14 -0.12
C MET A 260 -11.14 6.49 -1.31
N TRP A 261 -11.06 7.76 -1.64
CA TRP A 261 -10.14 8.34 -2.60
C TRP A 261 -8.86 8.79 -1.91
N THR A 262 -7.76 8.73 -2.63
CA THR A 262 -6.49 9.33 -2.22
C THR A 262 -5.91 10.15 -3.35
N ALA A 263 -5.34 11.31 -3.01
CA ALA A 263 -4.45 12.06 -3.88
C ALA A 263 -3.10 12.17 -3.17
N ALA A 264 -2.03 11.81 -3.86
CA ALA A 264 -0.70 11.71 -3.28
C ALA A 264 0.36 12.38 -4.18
N THR A 265 1.30 13.05 -3.53
CA THR A 265 2.57 13.51 -4.09
C THR A 265 3.71 12.61 -3.60
N GLN A 266 4.95 12.99 -3.83
CA GLN A 266 6.11 12.30 -3.25
C GLN A 266 6.25 12.50 -1.75
N THR A 267 5.71 13.59 -1.19
CA THR A 267 5.91 14.02 0.20
C THR A 267 4.63 14.11 1.03
N ALA A 268 3.48 13.96 0.39
CA ALA A 268 2.18 14.14 1.05
C ALA A 268 1.11 13.24 0.44
N ALA A 269 0.09 12.92 1.25
CA ALA A 269 -1.10 12.24 0.78
C ALA A 269 -2.33 12.70 1.56
N ILE A 270 -3.44 12.84 0.86
CA ILE A 270 -4.76 13.13 1.44
C ILE A 270 -5.70 11.97 1.16
N PHE A 271 -6.67 11.81 2.05
CA PHE A 271 -7.73 10.82 1.94
C PHE A 271 -9.08 11.50 2.07
N ARG A 272 -10.03 11.07 1.26
CA ARG A 272 -11.43 11.50 1.30
C ARG A 272 -12.35 10.31 1.11
N ILE A 273 -13.33 10.15 2.00
CA ILE A 273 -14.33 9.10 1.95
C ILE A 273 -15.62 9.71 1.43
N VAL A 274 -16.19 9.09 0.39
CA VAL A 274 -17.40 9.56 -0.28
C VAL A 274 -18.33 8.38 -0.59
N GLU A 275 -19.52 8.68 -1.03
CA GLU A 275 -20.60 7.70 -1.25
C GLU A 275 -20.25 6.66 -2.32
N ASP A 276 -19.58 7.08 -3.39
CA ASP A 276 -19.31 6.23 -4.55
C ASP A 276 -18.00 6.59 -5.26
N ARG A 277 -17.71 5.92 -6.37
CA ARG A 277 -16.53 6.16 -7.20
C ARG A 277 -16.83 6.76 -8.58
N HIS A 278 -17.94 7.49 -8.69
CA HIS A 278 -18.33 8.13 -9.94
C HIS A 278 -17.43 9.33 -10.27
N ARG A 279 -17.48 9.75 -11.54
CA ARG A 279 -16.68 10.88 -12.05
C ARG A 279 -16.89 12.18 -11.28
N ASP A 280 -18.11 12.41 -10.79
CA ASP A 280 -18.47 13.62 -10.06
C ASP A 280 -17.68 13.71 -8.74
N ARG A 281 -17.44 12.57 -8.07
CA ARG A 281 -16.64 12.51 -6.85
C ARG A 281 -15.17 12.80 -7.11
N LEU A 282 -14.64 12.37 -8.26
CA LEU A 282 -13.30 12.75 -8.67
C LEU A 282 -13.23 14.26 -8.96
N GLN A 283 -14.23 14.83 -9.62
CA GLN A 283 -14.30 16.26 -9.87
C GLN A 283 -14.37 17.07 -8.57
N GLU A 284 -15.17 16.62 -7.60
CA GLU A 284 -15.24 17.21 -6.26
C GLU A 284 -13.91 17.10 -5.50
N LEU A 285 -13.21 15.95 -5.62
CA LEU A 285 -11.89 15.76 -5.02
C LEU A 285 -10.88 16.74 -5.58
N LEU A 286 -10.81 16.87 -6.90
CA LEU A 286 -9.83 17.72 -7.59
C LEU A 286 -10.16 19.21 -7.44
N GLY A 287 -11.44 19.56 -7.40
CA GLY A 287 -11.90 20.95 -7.45
C GLY A 287 -11.87 21.52 -8.88
N ALA A 288 -12.59 22.63 -9.08
CA ALA A 288 -12.77 23.26 -10.39
C ALA A 288 -11.47 23.90 -10.95
N GLU A 289 -10.55 24.28 -10.08
CA GLU A 289 -9.33 25.00 -10.46
C GLU A 289 -8.10 24.09 -10.63
N PHE A 290 -8.29 22.76 -10.51
CA PHE A 290 -7.18 21.85 -10.67
C PHE A 290 -6.64 21.84 -12.10
N SER A 291 -5.37 22.19 -12.25
CA SER A 291 -4.68 22.28 -13.57
C SER A 291 -3.45 21.37 -13.66
N GLY A 292 -3.19 20.57 -12.63
CA GLY A 292 -2.03 19.67 -12.58
C GLY A 292 -2.22 18.40 -13.42
N ILE A 293 -1.19 17.56 -13.41
CA ILE A 293 -1.22 16.23 -14.04
C ILE A 293 -1.71 15.19 -13.04
N VAL A 294 -2.71 14.40 -13.42
CA VAL A 294 -3.18 13.23 -12.66
C VAL A 294 -2.57 11.95 -13.19
N THR A 295 -1.81 11.25 -12.37
CA THR A 295 -1.40 9.86 -12.63
C THR A 295 -2.42 8.91 -12.01
N SER A 296 -3.03 8.04 -12.80
CA SER A 296 -4.07 7.11 -12.35
C SER A 296 -4.04 5.81 -13.16
N ASP A 297 -4.87 4.85 -12.79
CA ASP A 297 -5.21 3.74 -13.66
C ASP A 297 -6.07 4.22 -14.86
N ARG A 298 -6.70 3.29 -15.60
CA ARG A 298 -7.56 3.59 -16.75
C ARG A 298 -9.05 3.45 -16.42
N TRP A 299 -9.44 3.61 -15.16
CA TRP A 299 -10.85 3.61 -14.81
C TRP A 299 -11.60 4.75 -15.53
N TRP A 300 -12.79 4.47 -15.98
CA TRP A 300 -13.58 5.41 -16.82
C TRP A 300 -13.88 6.75 -16.13
N ALA A 301 -13.89 6.80 -14.80
CA ALA A 301 -14.11 8.06 -14.09
C ALA A 301 -13.05 9.12 -14.43
N TYR A 302 -11.83 8.69 -14.74
CA TYR A 302 -10.75 9.60 -15.14
C TYR A 302 -10.85 10.11 -16.59
N ASP A 303 -11.83 9.63 -17.39
CA ASP A 303 -12.04 10.09 -18.77
C ASP A 303 -12.67 11.50 -18.83
N LEU A 304 -13.02 12.10 -17.67
CA LEU A 304 -13.38 13.50 -17.58
C LEU A 304 -12.17 14.44 -17.78
N LEU A 305 -10.95 13.96 -17.55
CA LEU A 305 -9.73 14.73 -17.69
C LEU A 305 -9.20 14.67 -19.11
N ASP A 306 -8.65 15.80 -19.61
CA ASP A 306 -7.93 15.80 -20.86
C ASP A 306 -6.77 14.80 -20.83
N PRO A 307 -6.57 13.97 -21.87
CA PRO A 307 -5.42 13.07 -21.95
C PRO A 307 -4.05 13.76 -21.76
N GLU A 308 -3.91 15.04 -22.08
CA GLU A 308 -2.69 15.82 -21.83
C GLU A 308 -2.48 16.18 -20.36
N GLN A 309 -3.57 16.18 -19.55
CA GLN A 309 -3.52 16.36 -18.10
C GLN A 309 -3.45 15.03 -17.32
N ARG A 310 -3.19 13.93 -18.02
CA ARG A 310 -3.13 12.60 -17.42
C ARG A 310 -1.80 11.92 -17.64
N GLN A 311 -1.46 11.00 -16.75
CA GLN A 311 -0.50 9.94 -16.95
C GLN A 311 -1.17 8.60 -16.64
N ALA A 312 -1.33 7.75 -17.62
CA ALA A 312 -1.85 6.40 -17.42
C ALA A 312 -0.77 5.49 -16.79
N CYS A 313 -1.15 4.73 -15.78
CA CYS A 313 -0.22 3.87 -15.03
C CYS A 313 0.28 2.69 -15.86
N TRP A 314 1.56 2.66 -16.18
CA TRP A 314 2.21 1.59 -16.94
C TRP A 314 2.25 0.25 -16.19
N SER A 315 2.19 0.24 -14.86
CA SER A 315 2.05 -1.02 -14.10
C SER A 315 0.70 -1.70 -14.36
N HIS A 316 -0.37 -0.93 -14.52
CA HIS A 316 -1.68 -1.45 -14.92
C HIS A 316 -1.68 -1.90 -16.38
N LEU A 317 -1.09 -1.11 -17.28
CA LEU A 317 -0.94 -1.51 -18.68
C LEU A 317 -0.12 -2.80 -18.84
N GLN A 318 0.92 -3.00 -18.02
CA GLN A 318 1.67 -4.25 -18.00
C GLN A 318 0.80 -5.44 -17.62
N ARG A 319 -0.12 -5.27 -16.64
CA ARG A 319 -1.09 -6.32 -16.27
C ARG A 319 -2.07 -6.61 -17.39
N ASP A 320 -2.55 -5.57 -18.07
CA ASP A 320 -3.45 -5.73 -19.21
C ASP A 320 -2.77 -6.43 -20.40
N PHE A 321 -1.51 -6.08 -20.73
CA PHE A 321 -0.74 -6.81 -21.73
C PHE A 321 -0.51 -8.27 -21.32
N ARG A 322 -0.31 -8.55 -20.03
CA ARG A 322 -0.21 -9.93 -19.53
C ARG A 322 -1.51 -10.70 -19.73
N PHE A 323 -2.65 -10.09 -19.44
CA PHE A 323 -3.95 -10.68 -19.75
C PHE A 323 -4.05 -11.10 -21.21
N HIS A 324 -3.62 -10.21 -22.12
CA HIS A 324 -3.62 -10.54 -23.54
C HIS A 324 -2.60 -11.62 -23.91
N SER A 325 -1.42 -11.66 -23.29
CA SER A 325 -0.41 -12.71 -23.53
C SER A 325 -0.83 -14.10 -23.05
N GLU A 326 -1.78 -14.18 -22.11
CA GLU A 326 -2.39 -15.41 -21.63
C GLU A 326 -3.59 -15.86 -22.51
N GLY A 327 -3.97 -15.09 -23.51
CA GLY A 327 -5.04 -15.38 -24.44
C GLY A 327 -4.63 -16.28 -25.62
N LEU A 328 -5.49 -16.37 -26.65
CA LEU A 328 -5.30 -17.25 -27.81
C LEU A 328 -4.45 -16.56 -28.90
N ALA A 329 -3.59 -17.35 -29.55
CA ALA A 329 -2.80 -17.01 -30.76
C ALA A 329 -2.54 -15.51 -31.02
N ALA A 330 -3.37 -14.83 -31.82
CA ALA A 330 -3.19 -13.42 -32.18
C ALA A 330 -3.24 -12.47 -30.96
N GLN A 331 -4.07 -12.78 -29.95
CA GLN A 331 -4.12 -12.04 -28.70
C GLN A 331 -2.84 -12.22 -27.89
N GLN A 332 -2.31 -13.45 -27.87
CA GLN A 332 -1.04 -13.78 -27.21
C GLN A 332 0.13 -13.01 -27.85
N GLN A 333 0.24 -13.02 -29.18
CA GLN A 333 1.29 -12.26 -29.89
C GLN A 333 1.25 -10.76 -29.58
N PHE A 334 0.05 -10.17 -29.57
CA PHE A 334 -0.15 -8.78 -29.19
C PHE A 334 0.29 -8.51 -27.74
N GLY A 335 -0.13 -9.37 -26.80
CA GLY A 335 0.22 -9.26 -25.38
C GLY A 335 1.72 -9.39 -25.13
N ASP A 336 2.39 -10.36 -25.76
CA ASP A 336 3.83 -10.60 -25.62
C ASP A 336 4.65 -9.43 -26.18
N ALA A 337 4.26 -8.89 -27.34
CA ALA A 337 4.87 -7.69 -27.91
C ALA A 337 4.72 -6.48 -26.97
N GLY A 338 3.50 -6.25 -26.43
CA GLY A 338 3.25 -5.18 -25.44
C GLY A 338 4.07 -5.35 -24.16
N LEU A 339 4.22 -6.57 -23.65
CA LEU A 339 5.07 -6.86 -22.48
C LEU A 339 6.56 -6.59 -22.77
N ALA A 340 7.03 -6.93 -23.96
CA ALA A 340 8.41 -6.65 -24.36
C ALA A 340 8.69 -5.15 -24.39
N LEU A 341 7.78 -4.36 -24.98
CA LEU A 341 7.86 -2.89 -25.00
C LEU A 341 7.80 -2.29 -23.61
N THR A 342 6.93 -2.79 -22.76
CA THR A 342 6.82 -2.33 -21.36
C THR A 342 8.09 -2.61 -20.57
N ARG A 343 8.73 -3.77 -20.75
CA ARG A 343 10.04 -4.07 -20.11
C ARG A 343 11.13 -3.08 -20.57
N ARG A 344 11.21 -2.76 -21.86
CA ARG A 344 12.16 -1.77 -22.41
C ARG A 344 11.89 -0.38 -21.82
N LEU A 345 10.61 0.04 -21.75
CA LEU A 345 10.22 1.31 -21.14
C LEU A 345 10.71 1.41 -19.69
N PHE A 346 10.46 0.39 -18.87
CA PHE A 346 10.92 0.42 -17.49
C PHE A 346 12.44 0.38 -17.34
N ALA A 347 13.16 -0.34 -18.21
CA ALA A 347 14.62 -0.32 -18.22
C ALA A 347 15.16 1.10 -18.47
N ILE A 348 14.62 1.79 -19.50
CA ILE A 348 14.98 3.19 -19.80
C ILE A 348 14.60 4.12 -18.64
N TRP A 349 13.42 3.93 -18.03
CA TRP A 349 12.99 4.72 -16.87
C TRP A 349 13.89 4.53 -15.65
N HIS A 350 14.33 3.31 -15.37
CA HIS A 350 15.25 3.04 -14.26
C HIS A 350 16.62 3.68 -14.51
N ALA A 351 17.14 3.60 -15.75
CA ALA A 351 18.37 4.31 -16.11
C ALA A 351 18.22 5.83 -15.99
N PHE A 352 17.04 6.39 -16.29
CA PHE A 352 16.76 7.81 -16.08
C PHE A 352 16.88 8.22 -14.61
N ALA A 353 16.54 7.35 -13.66
CA ALA A 353 16.67 7.64 -12.23
C ALA A 353 18.12 7.96 -11.81
N GLU A 354 19.09 7.39 -12.52
CA GLU A 354 20.52 7.62 -12.30
C GLU A 354 21.02 8.93 -12.92
N HIS A 355 20.75 9.13 -14.23
CA HIS A 355 21.30 10.26 -14.96
C HIS A 355 20.43 11.52 -14.98
N LYS A 356 19.12 11.42 -14.66
CA LYS A 356 18.10 12.49 -14.57
C LYS A 356 18.01 13.42 -15.80
N ASN A 357 18.52 12.99 -16.97
CA ASN A 357 18.54 13.77 -18.21
C ASN A 357 17.30 13.49 -19.06
N ARG A 358 16.32 14.42 -19.04
CA ARG A 358 15.05 14.28 -19.77
C ARG A 358 15.21 14.28 -21.30
N ARG A 359 16.17 15.00 -21.86
CA ARG A 359 16.43 14.97 -23.31
C ARG A 359 16.89 13.57 -23.74
N ARG A 360 17.72 12.93 -22.91
CA ARG A 360 18.15 11.55 -23.12
C ARG A 360 16.98 10.58 -22.99
N LEU A 361 16.16 10.74 -21.93
CA LEU A 361 14.94 9.95 -21.74
C LEU A 361 14.03 10.02 -22.98
N ALA A 362 13.74 11.20 -23.47
CA ALA A 362 12.88 11.40 -24.64
C ALA A 362 13.44 10.73 -25.90
N ARG A 363 14.76 10.84 -26.12
CA ARG A 363 15.45 10.18 -27.26
C ARG A 363 15.38 8.67 -27.17
N GLU A 364 15.66 8.09 -25.99
CA GLU A 364 15.66 6.64 -25.77
C GLU A 364 14.25 6.05 -25.78
N MET A 365 13.21 6.81 -25.37
CA MET A 365 11.81 6.41 -25.45
C MET A 365 11.21 6.47 -26.85
N LYS A 366 11.80 7.25 -27.78
CA LYS A 366 11.23 7.44 -29.13
C LYS A 366 11.02 6.13 -29.89
N PRO A 367 11.94 5.15 -29.91
CA PRO A 367 11.72 3.86 -30.56
C PRO A 367 10.57 3.08 -29.91
N VAL A 368 10.54 3.02 -28.57
CA VAL A 368 9.48 2.32 -27.84
C VAL A 368 8.10 2.92 -28.15
N LYS A 369 8.03 4.26 -28.19
CA LYS A 369 6.82 5.00 -28.56
C LYS A 369 6.35 4.66 -29.98
N ASN A 370 7.23 4.65 -30.96
CA ASN A 370 6.91 4.35 -32.34
C ASN A 370 6.45 2.89 -32.51
N GLU A 371 7.20 1.94 -31.95
CA GLU A 371 6.85 0.51 -32.02
C GLU A 371 5.52 0.22 -31.35
N LEU A 372 5.24 0.83 -30.19
CA LEU A 372 3.94 0.69 -29.52
C LEU A 372 2.82 1.26 -30.41
N ARG A 373 3.01 2.42 -31.02
CA ARG A 373 2.00 3.01 -31.89
C ARG A 373 1.65 2.07 -33.05
N THR A 374 2.67 1.54 -33.75
CA THR A 374 2.48 0.57 -34.82
C THR A 374 1.74 -0.68 -34.34
N LEU A 375 2.11 -1.22 -33.17
CA LEU A 375 1.44 -2.36 -32.55
C LEU A 375 -0.05 -2.08 -32.30
N LEU A 376 -0.36 -0.91 -31.72
CA LEU A 376 -1.74 -0.53 -31.40
C LEU A 376 -2.57 -0.23 -32.66
N GLU A 377 -2.01 0.44 -33.65
CA GLU A 377 -2.70 0.73 -34.93
C GLU A 377 -3.01 -0.56 -35.68
N HIS A 378 -2.03 -1.49 -35.75
CA HIS A 378 -2.26 -2.81 -36.36
C HIS A 378 -3.36 -3.58 -35.66
N ALA A 379 -3.32 -3.64 -34.34
CA ALA A 379 -4.33 -4.33 -33.54
C ALA A 379 -5.72 -3.64 -33.63
N GLY A 380 -5.76 -2.31 -33.64
CA GLY A 380 -6.98 -1.50 -33.75
C GLY A 380 -7.72 -1.68 -35.08
N ASN A 381 -6.96 -1.89 -36.16
CA ASN A 381 -7.48 -2.15 -37.50
C ASN A 381 -7.77 -3.63 -37.77
N GLY A 382 -7.47 -4.51 -36.84
CA GLY A 382 -7.64 -5.95 -36.97
C GLY A 382 -9.09 -6.42 -37.11
N SER A 383 -9.26 -7.70 -37.46
CA SER A 383 -10.55 -8.35 -37.68
C SER A 383 -11.47 -8.24 -36.44
N LYS A 384 -12.79 -8.17 -36.66
CA LYS A 384 -13.81 -8.22 -35.58
C LYS A 384 -13.69 -9.46 -34.68
N ARG A 385 -13.11 -10.56 -35.20
CA ARG A 385 -12.83 -11.78 -34.40
C ARG A 385 -11.85 -11.53 -33.23
N HIS A 386 -11.04 -10.48 -33.31
CA HIS A 386 -10.06 -10.09 -32.30
C HIS A 386 -10.54 -8.96 -31.39
N ARG A 387 -11.83 -8.97 -31.03
CA ARG A 387 -12.54 -7.88 -30.34
C ARG A 387 -11.82 -7.38 -29.08
N LEU A 388 -11.23 -8.27 -28.25
CA LEU A 388 -10.63 -7.88 -26.96
C LEU A 388 -9.40 -6.98 -27.13
N HIS A 389 -8.35 -7.45 -27.82
CA HIS A 389 -7.14 -6.65 -27.98
C HIS A 389 -7.36 -5.46 -28.94
N ARG A 390 -8.26 -5.59 -29.92
CA ARG A 390 -8.68 -4.45 -30.75
C ARG A 390 -9.28 -3.31 -29.92
N ARG A 391 -10.24 -3.61 -29.01
CA ARG A 391 -10.84 -2.62 -28.12
C ARG A 391 -9.80 -1.99 -27.21
N PHE A 392 -8.92 -2.78 -26.65
CA PHE A 392 -7.82 -2.32 -25.81
C PHE A 392 -6.89 -1.38 -26.58
N ALA A 393 -6.44 -1.77 -27.76
CA ALA A 393 -5.58 -0.95 -28.62
C ALA A 393 -6.23 0.38 -28.99
N THR A 394 -7.51 0.36 -29.42
CA THR A 394 -8.26 1.57 -29.75
C THR A 394 -8.39 2.51 -28.54
N ASN A 395 -8.61 1.97 -27.34
CA ASN A 395 -8.68 2.78 -26.13
C ASN A 395 -7.32 3.41 -25.78
N LEU A 396 -6.21 2.67 -25.95
CA LEU A 396 -4.88 3.24 -25.73
C LEU A 396 -4.51 4.33 -26.73
N LEU A 397 -4.94 4.19 -27.99
CA LEU A 397 -4.75 5.24 -29.01
C LEU A 397 -5.53 6.52 -28.66
N LYS A 398 -6.71 6.42 -28.07
CA LYS A 398 -7.45 7.59 -27.55
C LYS A 398 -6.72 8.27 -26.39
N LEU A 399 -6.08 7.49 -25.54
CA LEU A 399 -5.29 7.96 -24.39
C LEU A 399 -3.82 8.22 -24.74
N TRP A 400 -3.47 8.31 -26.01
CA TRP A 400 -2.08 8.35 -26.46
C TRP A 400 -1.21 9.40 -25.75
N PRO A 401 -1.63 10.66 -25.57
CA PRO A 401 -0.87 11.65 -24.82
C PRO A 401 -0.59 11.19 -23.38
N ALA A 402 -1.62 10.66 -22.69
CA ALA A 402 -1.55 10.20 -21.31
C ALA A 402 -0.57 9.04 -21.07
N LEU A 403 -0.12 8.33 -22.10
CA LEU A 403 0.89 7.28 -21.97
C LEU A 403 2.30 7.84 -21.75
N TRP A 404 2.54 9.09 -22.12
CA TRP A 404 3.90 9.64 -22.30
C TRP A 404 4.19 10.91 -21.51
N THR A 405 3.24 11.41 -20.73
CA THR A 405 3.36 12.66 -19.93
C THR A 405 4.59 12.63 -19.03
N PHE A 406 4.94 11.47 -18.46
CA PHE A 406 6.13 11.31 -17.62
C PHE A 406 7.46 11.61 -18.33
N ILE A 407 7.50 11.62 -19.66
CA ILE A 407 8.71 11.95 -20.42
C ILE A 407 8.96 13.46 -20.38
N THR A 408 7.90 14.27 -20.50
CA THR A 408 7.98 15.72 -20.68
C THR A 408 7.83 16.48 -19.39
N VAL A 409 6.93 16.04 -18.48
CA VAL A 409 6.57 16.78 -17.29
C VAL A 409 7.42 16.35 -16.08
N PRO A 410 8.18 17.26 -15.44
CA PRO A 410 8.91 16.97 -14.22
C PRO A 410 7.97 16.54 -13.08
N GLY A 411 8.41 15.58 -12.26
CA GLY A 411 7.63 15.07 -11.13
C GLY A 411 6.63 13.97 -11.49
N VAL A 412 6.21 13.85 -12.75
CA VAL A 412 5.36 12.77 -13.23
C VAL A 412 6.17 11.48 -13.36
N THR A 413 5.63 10.38 -12.83
CA THR A 413 6.21 9.03 -12.95
C THR A 413 5.34 8.16 -13.85
N PRO A 414 5.89 7.13 -14.51
CA PRO A 414 5.08 6.25 -15.37
C PRO A 414 4.11 5.36 -14.60
N THR A 415 4.12 5.38 -13.27
CA THR A 415 3.30 4.48 -12.44
C THR A 415 2.53 5.22 -11.38
N ASN A 416 1.39 4.67 -10.96
CA ASN A 416 0.56 5.19 -9.86
C ASN A 416 0.99 4.66 -8.47
N ASN A 417 2.22 4.21 -8.34
CA ASN A 417 2.71 3.55 -7.13
C ASN A 417 2.64 4.42 -5.87
N ALA A 418 2.62 5.75 -5.98
CA ALA A 418 2.53 6.63 -4.81
C ALA A 418 1.15 6.50 -4.15
N ALA A 419 0.06 6.61 -4.92
CA ALA A 419 -1.30 6.43 -4.43
C ALA A 419 -1.55 4.98 -4.00
N GLU A 420 -1.12 3.98 -4.78
CA GLU A 420 -1.24 2.57 -4.40
C GLU A 420 -0.57 2.25 -3.06
N ARG A 421 0.62 2.81 -2.80
CA ARG A 421 1.32 2.65 -1.50
C ARG A 421 0.59 3.36 -0.37
N ALA A 422 0.02 4.54 -0.62
CA ALA A 422 -0.77 5.26 0.36
C ALA A 422 -2.02 4.46 0.78
N LEU A 423 -2.69 3.81 -0.17
CA LEU A 423 -3.88 3.00 0.08
C LEU A 423 -3.62 1.65 0.76
N ARG A 424 -2.39 1.13 0.80
CA ARG A 424 -2.12 -0.18 1.44
C ARG A 424 -2.54 -0.24 2.91
N GLY A 425 -2.26 0.82 3.68
CA GLY A 425 -2.66 0.92 5.08
C GLY A 425 -4.19 0.92 5.26
N PRO A 426 -4.92 1.81 4.59
CA PRO A 426 -6.38 1.83 4.54
C PRO A 426 -7.02 0.51 4.12
N VAL A 427 -6.52 -0.15 3.08
CA VAL A 427 -7.04 -1.46 2.64
C VAL A 427 -6.92 -2.52 3.74
N ILE A 428 -5.82 -2.54 4.49
CA ILE A 428 -5.66 -3.43 5.64
C ILE A 428 -6.63 -3.03 6.76
N HIS A 429 -6.75 -1.74 7.05
CA HIS A 429 -7.66 -1.21 8.07
C HIS A 429 -9.11 -1.65 7.79
N ARG A 430 -9.60 -1.44 6.57
CA ARG A 430 -10.93 -1.89 6.14
C ARG A 430 -11.16 -3.38 6.38
N LYS A 431 -10.16 -4.22 6.12
CA LYS A 431 -10.26 -5.68 6.32
C LYS A 431 -10.32 -6.08 7.79
N LEU A 432 -9.82 -5.26 8.69
CA LEU A 432 -9.82 -5.50 10.14
C LEU A 432 -11.05 -4.89 10.82
N SER A 433 -11.43 -3.65 10.46
CA SER A 433 -12.46 -2.87 11.13
C SER A 433 -13.80 -2.83 10.39
N TYR A 434 -13.86 -3.33 9.16
CA TYR A 434 -15.03 -3.21 8.29
C TYR A 434 -15.50 -1.76 8.05
N GLY A 435 -14.56 -0.80 8.06
CA GLY A 435 -14.84 0.62 7.82
C GLY A 435 -15.16 1.41 9.09
N ASN A 436 -16.00 2.43 8.96
CA ASN A 436 -16.41 3.32 10.03
C ASN A 436 -17.87 3.08 10.42
N GLN A 437 -18.27 3.53 11.62
CA GLN A 437 -19.65 3.37 12.13
C GLN A 437 -20.41 4.71 12.17
N SER A 438 -19.73 5.83 11.90
CA SER A 438 -20.30 7.18 11.93
C SER A 438 -19.51 8.13 11.03
N ASP A 439 -20.11 9.25 10.65
CA ASP A 439 -19.47 10.34 9.89
C ASP A 439 -18.27 10.94 10.63
N ASP A 440 -18.34 11.06 11.97
CA ASP A 440 -17.21 11.49 12.78
C ASP A 440 -16.05 10.50 12.70
N GLY A 441 -16.36 9.20 12.63
CA GLY A 441 -15.38 8.15 12.38
C GLY A 441 -14.73 8.27 11.01
N GLU A 442 -15.48 8.60 9.95
CA GLU A 442 -14.92 8.87 8.61
C GLU A 442 -14.01 10.08 8.64
N ARG A 443 -14.45 11.20 9.21
CA ARG A 443 -13.63 12.42 9.37
C ARG A 443 -12.34 12.16 10.14
N PHE A 444 -12.42 11.39 11.23
CA PHE A 444 -11.22 10.97 11.96
C PHE A 444 -10.27 10.15 11.08
N THR A 445 -10.82 9.21 10.31
CA THR A 445 -10.05 8.33 9.43
C THR A 445 -9.35 9.13 8.34
N GLU A 446 -10.05 10.01 7.63
CA GLU A 446 -9.49 10.88 6.59
C GLU A 446 -8.31 11.71 7.10
N ARG A 447 -8.53 12.45 8.20
CA ARG A 447 -7.57 13.38 8.79
C ARG A 447 -6.36 12.66 9.39
N SER A 448 -6.61 11.61 10.16
CA SER A 448 -5.54 10.88 10.83
C SER A 448 -4.68 10.04 9.86
N LEU A 449 -5.29 9.45 8.81
CA LEU A 449 -4.54 8.76 7.75
C LEU A 449 -3.73 9.75 6.91
N SER A 450 -4.30 10.91 6.56
CA SER A 450 -3.59 11.97 5.83
C SER A 450 -2.36 12.43 6.62
N ALA A 451 -2.51 12.70 7.91
CA ALA A 451 -1.39 13.03 8.79
C ALA A 451 -0.37 11.88 8.88
N SER A 452 -0.84 10.66 9.08
CA SER A 452 0.02 9.48 9.25
C SER A 452 0.86 9.16 8.02
N ILE A 453 0.24 9.18 6.83
CA ILE A 453 0.95 8.87 5.58
C ILE A 453 1.88 10.02 5.19
N THR A 454 1.44 11.27 5.33
CA THR A 454 2.27 12.46 5.07
C THR A 454 3.51 12.48 5.96
N CYS A 455 3.36 12.28 7.28
CA CYS A 455 4.52 12.14 8.18
C CYS A 455 5.48 11.03 7.73
N ARG A 456 4.96 9.88 7.29
CA ARG A 456 5.78 8.77 6.79
C ARG A 456 6.54 9.14 5.53
N LEU A 457 5.90 9.80 4.57
CA LEU A 457 6.52 10.23 3.32
C LEU A 457 7.63 11.27 3.56
N GLN A 458 7.51 12.04 4.63
CA GLN A 458 8.50 13.05 5.05
C GLN A 458 9.54 12.50 6.05
N HIS A 459 9.51 11.21 6.38
CA HIS A 459 10.36 10.62 7.43
C HIS A 459 10.21 11.29 8.81
N ARG A 460 9.02 11.85 9.11
CA ARG A 460 8.68 12.47 10.39
C ARG A 460 7.94 11.49 11.31
N SER A 461 8.12 11.67 12.60
CA SER A 461 7.35 10.92 13.61
C SER A 461 5.91 11.44 13.69
N LEU A 462 4.93 10.56 13.43
CA LEU A 462 3.51 10.90 13.66
C LEU A 462 3.24 11.19 15.14
N LEU A 463 3.86 10.40 16.05
CA LEU A 463 3.69 10.58 17.49
C LEU A 463 4.14 11.96 17.94
N THR A 464 5.32 12.39 17.50
CA THR A 464 5.85 13.73 17.81
C THR A 464 4.93 14.82 17.25
N TYR A 465 4.55 14.72 15.96
CA TYR A 465 3.63 15.68 15.36
C TYR A 465 2.30 15.82 16.11
N LEU A 466 1.70 14.71 16.51
CA LEU A 466 0.44 14.73 17.28
C LEU A 466 0.63 15.28 18.69
N CYS A 467 1.76 15.00 19.34
CA CYS A 467 2.11 15.55 20.64
C CYS A 467 2.25 17.07 20.55
N ASP A 468 2.97 17.58 19.55
CA ASP A 468 3.13 19.01 19.31
C ASP A 468 1.79 19.69 19.01
N LEU A 469 0.93 19.06 18.20
CA LEU A 469 -0.42 19.54 17.88
C LEU A 469 -1.28 19.70 19.15
N LEU A 470 -1.30 18.69 20.00
CA LEU A 470 -2.08 18.67 21.23
C LEU A 470 -1.52 19.63 22.28
N THR A 471 -0.20 19.75 22.37
CA THR A 471 0.47 20.71 23.25
C THR A 471 0.21 22.13 22.80
N ALA A 472 0.35 22.44 21.50
CA ALA A 472 0.05 23.75 20.95
C ALA A 472 -1.40 24.17 21.22
N HIS A 473 -2.36 23.25 21.06
CA HIS A 473 -3.74 23.52 21.40
C HIS A 473 -3.93 23.83 22.89
N GLN A 474 -3.32 23.05 23.77
CA GLN A 474 -3.40 23.22 25.23
C GLN A 474 -2.82 24.58 25.66
N THR A 475 -1.76 25.02 25.04
CA THR A 475 -1.09 26.29 25.35
C THR A 475 -1.58 27.47 24.49
N SER A 476 -2.67 27.30 23.74
CA SER A 476 -3.20 28.32 22.79
C SER A 476 -2.14 28.81 21.77
N GLY A 477 -1.19 27.96 21.43
CA GLY A 477 -0.15 28.20 20.43
C GLY A 477 -0.60 27.92 19.00
N ALA A 478 0.25 28.27 18.03
CA ALA A 478 0.01 27.97 16.62
C ALA A 478 0.10 26.47 16.36
N LEU A 479 -0.91 25.89 15.68
CA LEU A 479 -0.92 24.48 15.34
C LEU A 479 0.17 24.16 14.30
N PRO A 480 0.94 23.06 14.49
CA PRO A 480 2.01 22.69 13.56
C PRO A 480 1.46 22.34 12.18
N ALA A 481 2.22 22.69 11.14
CA ALA A 481 1.89 22.33 9.77
C ALA A 481 2.25 20.86 9.48
N LEU A 482 1.53 20.24 8.53
CA LEU A 482 1.86 18.91 8.00
C LEU A 482 2.89 18.98 6.87
N LEU A 483 2.92 20.10 6.14
CA LEU A 483 3.93 20.42 5.11
C LEU A 483 4.66 21.67 5.47
#